data_9dc5eff3a72cef08725ab50f0f20cf89
#
_entry.id   9dc5eff3a72cef08725ab50f0f20cf89
#
_cell.length_a   1.000
_cell.length_b   1.000
_cell.length_c   1.000
_cell.angle_alpha   90.00
_cell.angle_beta   90.00
_cell.angle_gamma   90.00
#
_symmetry.space_group_name_H-M   'P 1'
#
loop_
_entity.id
_entity.type
_entity.pdbx_description
1 polymer ?
#
loop_
_entity_poly.entity_id
_entity_poly.type
_entity_poly.pdbx_seq_one_letter_code
_entity_poly.pdbx_strand_id
1 'polypeptide(L)'
;MKRKRWLWGLIPLTFIIYLAYPATLNLFTERGYNKNELEHMEIIAHRGGASIGPENTLACYRKGIEAGADMIEIDIHLTKDGKIIVCHDQTIDRTTNGKGKIREMTFDELRQYRVLDADGKLTDQQMPSLDEVFELLLQTHRVGNPCKLLIEIKRTGNIYQGIEEKLLKKIEHYNAKDWVVVQSFNDSALENIHQLDPSVRLEKLFLFKLPGLPILMDGAHFSYFSYEKYDYIRSFNMYYMCLTKSFLNDIHHHGKEVKLWTLEGTDSPPLAVDGIITNRPDLWCGTH
;
A
#
# COMPACT_ATOMS: atom_id res chain seq x y z
N MET A 1 40.71 -11.19 -24.17
CA MET A 1 39.31 -11.32 -23.77
C MET A 1 39.15 -11.42 -22.23
N LYS A 2 39.43 -10.36 -21.44
CA LYS A 2 39.31 -10.40 -19.95
C LYS A 2 38.79 -9.07 -19.34
N ARG A 3 37.95 -8.28 -20.04
CA ARG A 3 37.47 -6.97 -19.55
C ARG A 3 35.97 -6.88 -19.22
N LYS A 4 35.17 -7.96 -19.36
CA LYS A 4 33.71 -7.90 -19.15
C LYS A 4 33.20 -8.32 -17.77
N ARG A 5 34.04 -8.84 -16.86
CA ARG A 5 33.59 -9.35 -15.54
C ARG A 5 33.53 -8.30 -14.43
N TRP A 6 34.05 -7.09 -14.60
CA TRP A 6 34.09 -6.05 -13.57
C TRP A 6 32.85 -5.14 -13.54
N LEU A 7 32.10 -5.05 -14.64
CA LEU A 7 30.91 -4.20 -14.70
C LEU A 7 29.73 -4.73 -13.87
N TRP A 8 29.64 -6.04 -13.67
CA TRP A 8 28.55 -6.66 -12.90
C TRP A 8 28.74 -6.56 -11.37
N GLY A 9 29.95 -6.31 -10.90
CA GLY A 9 30.25 -6.12 -9.48
C GLY A 9 30.02 -4.69 -8.99
N LEU A 10 30.03 -3.69 -9.89
CA LEU A 10 29.85 -2.28 -9.53
C LEU A 10 28.37 -1.89 -9.37
N ILE A 11 27.47 -2.54 -10.11
CA ILE A 11 26.02 -2.26 -10.06
C ILE A 11 25.43 -2.55 -8.66
N PRO A 12 25.70 -3.69 -8.01
CA PRO A 12 25.18 -3.93 -6.65
C PRO A 12 25.74 -2.95 -5.61
N LEU A 13 27.01 -2.58 -5.71
CA LEU A 13 27.65 -1.67 -4.75
C LEU A 13 27.13 -0.24 -4.90
N THR A 14 26.99 0.25 -6.12
CA THR A 14 26.39 1.58 -6.39
C THR A 14 24.91 1.62 -6.01
N PHE A 15 24.21 0.52 -6.17
CA PHE A 15 22.81 0.37 -5.76
C PHE A 15 22.68 0.38 -4.23
N ILE A 16 23.55 -0.33 -3.50
CA ILE A 16 23.59 -0.31 -2.03
C ILE A 16 23.95 1.07 -1.49
N ILE A 17 24.95 1.73 -2.07
CA ILE A 17 25.34 3.11 -1.72
C ILE A 17 24.19 4.07 -2.02
N TYR A 18 23.47 3.86 -3.11
CA TYR A 18 22.30 4.68 -3.47
C TYR A 18 21.15 4.50 -2.49
N LEU A 19 20.86 3.29 -2.03
CA LEU A 19 19.83 3.02 -1.00
C LEU A 19 20.25 3.55 0.38
N ALA A 20 21.56 3.54 0.69
CA ALA A 20 22.09 4.06 1.94
C ALA A 20 22.21 5.60 1.96
N TYR A 21 22.35 6.24 0.81
CA TYR A 21 22.59 7.68 0.70
C TYR A 21 21.43 8.53 1.25
N PRO A 22 20.14 8.27 0.94
CA PRO A 22 19.05 8.99 1.56
C PRO A 22 18.93 8.76 3.07
N ALA A 23 19.19 7.53 3.53
CA ALA A 23 19.17 7.20 4.96
C ALA A 23 20.29 7.94 5.71
N THR A 24 21.48 8.06 5.13
CA THR A 24 22.60 8.84 5.73
C THR A 24 22.32 10.34 5.68
N LEU A 25 21.71 10.86 4.60
CA LEU A 25 21.32 12.27 4.54
C LEU A 25 20.26 12.62 5.58
N ASN A 26 19.25 11.73 5.77
CA ASN A 26 18.21 11.92 6.76
C ASN A 26 18.71 11.80 8.21
N LEU A 27 19.82 11.06 8.45
CA LEU A 27 20.48 10.98 9.76
C LEU A 27 21.19 12.29 10.16
N PHE A 28 21.57 13.13 9.20
CA PHE A 28 22.26 14.41 9.43
C PHE A 28 21.33 15.63 9.37
N THR A 29 20.09 15.48 8.94
CA THR A 29 19.09 16.54 9.03
C THR A 29 18.41 16.47 10.39
N GLU A 30 18.44 17.58 11.14
CA GLU A 30 17.90 17.70 12.50
C GLU A 30 16.48 17.08 12.60
N ARG A 31 16.36 16.06 13.47
CA ARG A 31 15.08 15.48 13.89
C ARG A 31 14.40 16.47 14.82
N GLY A 32 13.61 17.34 14.26
CA GLY A 32 12.80 18.28 15.03
C GLY A 32 11.37 18.25 14.50
N TYR A 33 10.56 17.31 14.99
CA TYR A 33 9.13 17.36 14.77
C TYR A 33 8.48 18.27 15.78
N ASN A 34 7.66 19.20 15.29
CA ASN A 34 6.68 19.85 16.11
C ASN A 34 5.48 18.88 16.26
N LYS A 35 5.03 18.63 17.50
CA LYS A 35 3.88 17.78 17.81
C LYS A 35 2.64 18.14 16.97
N ASN A 36 2.48 19.41 16.60
CA ASN A 36 1.40 19.93 15.76
C ASN A 36 1.48 19.45 14.29
N GLU A 37 2.62 18.97 13.80
CA GLU A 37 2.77 18.44 12.43
C GLU A 37 2.25 17.00 12.33
N LEU A 38 2.12 16.30 13.45
CA LEU A 38 1.56 14.96 13.53
C LEU A 38 0.02 14.97 13.60
N GLU A 39 -0.60 16.08 14.03
CA GLU A 39 -2.06 16.19 14.21
C GLU A 39 -2.87 16.06 12.90
N HIS A 40 -2.22 16.14 11.75
CA HIS A 40 -2.87 16.06 10.42
C HIS A 40 -2.41 14.88 9.57
N MET A 41 -1.53 14.01 10.11
CA MET A 41 -0.99 12.88 9.39
C MET A 41 -1.97 11.70 9.38
N GLU A 42 -2.36 11.22 8.19
CA GLU A 42 -3.22 10.01 8.08
C GLU A 42 -2.47 8.76 8.54
N ILE A 43 -3.05 8.00 9.47
CA ILE A 43 -2.53 6.71 9.92
C ILE A 43 -3.26 5.59 9.19
N ILE A 44 -2.52 4.84 8.37
CA ILE A 44 -3.07 3.78 7.53
C ILE A 44 -2.59 2.43 8.05
N ALA A 45 -3.53 1.57 8.45
CA ALA A 45 -3.24 0.24 8.95
C ALA A 45 -2.92 -0.71 7.79
N HIS A 46 -1.63 -0.95 7.52
CA HIS A 46 -1.12 -1.83 6.48
C HIS A 46 -1.63 -3.26 6.66
N ARG A 47 -2.40 -3.77 5.68
CA ARG A 47 -3.09 -5.08 5.75
C ARG A 47 -3.94 -5.24 7.01
N GLY A 48 -4.46 -4.11 7.53
CA GLY A 48 -5.23 -4.06 8.76
C GLY A 48 -4.40 -3.87 10.05
N GLY A 49 -3.08 -3.77 9.95
CA GLY A 49 -2.14 -3.76 11.08
C GLY A 49 -1.50 -5.13 11.26
N ALA A 50 -0.66 -5.55 10.31
CA ALA A 50 -0.13 -6.92 10.21
C ALA A 50 0.68 -7.39 11.43
N SER A 51 1.15 -6.48 12.29
CA SER A 51 1.84 -6.83 13.55
C SER A 51 0.91 -6.93 14.76
N ILE A 52 -0.39 -6.59 14.62
CA ILE A 52 -1.37 -6.70 15.70
C ILE A 52 -2.45 -7.76 15.43
N GLY A 53 -2.46 -8.34 14.24
CA GLY A 53 -3.40 -9.38 13.86
C GLY A 53 -2.95 -10.15 12.62
N PRO A 54 -3.67 -11.24 12.26
CA PRO A 54 -3.38 -11.96 11.02
C PRO A 54 -3.67 -11.08 9.81
N GLU A 55 -2.64 -10.79 9.01
CA GLU A 55 -2.70 -9.84 7.90
C GLU A 55 -3.85 -10.12 6.93
N ASN A 56 -4.45 -9.07 6.39
CA ASN A 56 -5.51 -9.15 5.37
C ASN A 56 -6.71 -10.01 5.79
N THR A 57 -7.14 -9.91 7.06
CA THR A 57 -8.34 -10.58 7.59
C THR A 57 -9.30 -9.59 8.22
N LEU A 58 -10.59 -9.96 8.30
CA LEU A 58 -11.60 -9.12 8.98
C LEU A 58 -11.28 -8.89 10.45
N ALA A 59 -10.67 -9.87 11.14
CA ALA A 59 -10.23 -9.72 12.52
C ALA A 59 -9.10 -8.67 12.66
N CYS A 60 -8.15 -8.67 11.72
CA CYS A 60 -7.07 -7.69 11.70
C CYS A 60 -7.61 -6.28 11.42
N TYR A 61 -8.54 -6.14 10.48
CA TYR A 61 -9.17 -4.85 10.17
C TYR A 61 -9.91 -4.25 11.36
N ARG A 62 -10.67 -5.08 12.11
CA ARG A 62 -11.31 -4.62 13.35
C ARG A 62 -10.30 -4.06 14.34
N LYS A 63 -9.16 -4.74 14.52
CA LYS A 63 -8.09 -4.27 15.42
C LYS A 63 -7.48 -2.94 14.94
N GLY A 64 -7.23 -2.78 13.63
CA GLY A 64 -6.75 -1.51 13.08
C GLY A 64 -7.73 -0.36 13.29
N ILE A 65 -9.02 -0.62 13.10
CA ILE A 65 -10.11 0.36 13.36
C ILE A 65 -10.21 0.68 14.85
N GLU A 66 -10.17 -0.33 15.72
CA GLU A 66 -10.18 -0.17 17.18
C GLU A 66 -8.95 0.59 17.68
N ALA A 67 -7.80 0.42 17.05
CA ALA A 67 -6.60 1.21 17.32
C ALA A 67 -6.73 2.69 16.93
N GLY A 68 -7.73 3.06 16.13
CA GLY A 68 -7.98 4.43 15.70
C GLY A 68 -7.36 4.80 14.35
N ALA A 69 -7.03 3.83 13.51
CA ALA A 69 -6.52 4.11 12.16
C ALA A 69 -7.55 4.88 11.31
N ASP A 70 -7.08 5.90 10.58
CA ASP A 70 -7.91 6.69 9.67
C ASP A 70 -8.33 5.87 8.44
N MET A 71 -7.49 4.90 8.07
CA MET A 71 -7.66 4.07 6.88
C MET A 71 -7.18 2.64 7.13
N ILE A 72 -7.90 1.65 6.61
CA ILE A 72 -7.42 0.27 6.49
C ILE A 72 -6.86 0.10 5.07
N GLU A 73 -5.67 -0.45 4.97
CA GLU A 73 -5.09 -0.83 3.68
C GLU A 73 -5.30 -2.33 3.45
N ILE A 74 -5.63 -2.69 2.20
CA ILE A 74 -5.85 -4.07 1.75
C ILE A 74 -5.24 -4.31 0.36
N ASP A 75 -4.92 -5.58 0.10
CA ASP A 75 -4.36 -6.03 -1.19
C ASP A 75 -5.37 -6.91 -1.93
N ILE A 76 -5.66 -6.64 -3.20
CA ILE A 76 -6.67 -7.41 -3.95
C ILE A 76 -6.10 -8.17 -5.14
N HIS A 77 -6.67 -9.38 -5.35
CA HIS A 77 -6.43 -10.25 -6.49
C HIS A 77 -7.75 -10.75 -7.09
N LEU A 78 -7.70 -11.31 -8.32
CA LEU A 78 -8.79 -12.08 -8.89
C LEU A 78 -8.56 -13.59 -8.73
N THR A 79 -9.61 -14.28 -8.31
CA THR A 79 -9.68 -15.75 -8.30
C THR A 79 -9.90 -16.30 -9.71
N LYS A 80 -9.78 -17.61 -9.89
CA LYS A 80 -10.05 -18.31 -11.16
C LYS A 80 -11.47 -18.07 -11.70
N ASP A 81 -12.46 -17.99 -10.80
CA ASP A 81 -13.87 -17.69 -11.12
C ASP A 81 -14.19 -16.18 -11.14
N GLY A 82 -13.14 -15.33 -11.10
CA GLY A 82 -13.22 -13.89 -11.28
C GLY A 82 -13.87 -13.13 -10.13
N LYS A 83 -13.86 -13.67 -8.91
CA LYS A 83 -14.22 -12.93 -7.70
C LYS A 83 -12.99 -12.17 -7.18
N ILE A 84 -13.21 -11.03 -6.51
CA ILE A 84 -12.13 -10.28 -5.84
C ILE A 84 -11.93 -10.87 -4.44
N ILE A 85 -10.68 -11.28 -4.16
CA ILE A 85 -10.25 -11.79 -2.85
C ILE A 85 -9.12 -10.94 -2.31
N VAL A 86 -9.00 -10.87 -0.99
CA VAL A 86 -7.98 -10.07 -0.32
C VAL A 86 -6.83 -10.96 0.16
N CYS A 87 -5.63 -10.67 -0.34
CA CYS A 87 -4.37 -11.32 0.01
C CYS A 87 -3.22 -10.48 -0.53
N HIS A 88 -2.06 -10.47 0.15
CA HIS A 88 -0.91 -9.73 -0.36
C HIS A 88 -0.19 -10.47 -1.49
N ASP A 89 0.10 -11.75 -1.30
CA ASP A 89 0.91 -12.54 -2.23
C ASP A 89 0.03 -13.12 -3.36
N GLN A 90 0.64 -13.41 -4.50
CA GLN A 90 -0.04 -14.12 -5.61
C GLN A 90 -0.35 -15.59 -5.28
N THR A 91 0.27 -16.12 -4.21
CA THR A 91 0.07 -17.48 -3.70
C THR A 91 -0.39 -17.42 -2.25
N ILE A 92 -1.07 -18.48 -1.80
CA ILE A 92 -1.56 -18.59 -0.43
C ILE A 92 -0.55 -19.20 0.55
N ASP A 93 0.65 -19.54 0.07
CA ASP A 93 1.63 -20.41 0.74
C ASP A 93 2.18 -19.80 2.04
N ARG A 94 2.38 -18.48 2.08
CA ARG A 94 2.97 -17.80 3.26
C ARG A 94 1.94 -17.50 4.33
N THR A 95 0.74 -17.11 3.93
CA THR A 95 -0.26 -16.55 4.84
C THR A 95 -1.33 -17.54 5.25
N THR A 96 -1.34 -18.77 4.70
CA THR A 96 -2.35 -19.78 5.01
C THR A 96 -1.75 -21.16 5.23
N ASN A 97 -2.58 -22.09 5.70
CA ASN A 97 -2.23 -23.52 5.79
C ASN A 97 -2.34 -24.26 4.43
N GLY A 98 -2.61 -23.53 3.33
CA GLY A 98 -2.69 -24.07 1.98
C GLY A 98 -1.46 -23.76 1.14
N LYS A 99 -1.50 -24.19 -0.12
CA LYS A 99 -0.51 -23.87 -1.15
C LYS A 99 -1.19 -23.70 -2.49
N GLY A 100 -0.67 -22.78 -3.30
CA GLY A 100 -1.12 -22.60 -4.68
C GLY A 100 -1.33 -21.14 -5.05
N LYS A 101 -1.57 -20.88 -6.34
CA LYS A 101 -1.77 -19.53 -6.86
C LYS A 101 -3.24 -19.16 -6.83
N ILE A 102 -3.53 -17.97 -6.32
CA ILE A 102 -4.88 -17.41 -6.20
C ILE A 102 -5.63 -17.47 -7.54
N ARG A 103 -5.00 -17.07 -8.64
CA ARG A 103 -5.61 -17.05 -9.97
C ARG A 103 -5.96 -18.44 -10.55
N GLU A 104 -5.44 -19.50 -9.96
CA GLU A 104 -5.67 -20.89 -10.42
C GLU A 104 -6.74 -21.60 -9.58
N MET A 105 -7.24 -20.95 -8.52
CA MET A 105 -8.23 -21.48 -7.58
C MET A 105 -9.50 -20.62 -7.58
N THR A 106 -10.65 -21.25 -7.44
CA THR A 106 -11.93 -20.57 -7.25
C THR A 106 -12.00 -19.97 -5.84
N PHE A 107 -12.91 -19.03 -5.65
CA PHE A 107 -13.14 -18.41 -4.33
C PHE A 107 -13.50 -19.47 -3.27
N ASP A 108 -14.36 -20.43 -3.62
CA ASP A 108 -14.81 -21.46 -2.68
C ASP A 108 -13.67 -22.43 -2.32
N GLU A 109 -12.74 -22.74 -3.26
CA GLU A 109 -11.54 -23.51 -2.96
C GLU A 109 -10.60 -22.74 -2.01
N LEU A 110 -10.39 -21.45 -2.23
CA LEU A 110 -9.56 -20.60 -1.39
C LEU A 110 -10.12 -20.49 0.04
N ARG A 111 -11.44 -20.45 0.20
CA ARG A 111 -12.12 -20.38 1.51
C ARG A 111 -12.01 -21.65 2.35
N GLN A 112 -11.47 -22.74 1.82
CA GLN A 112 -11.17 -23.94 2.61
C GLN A 112 -9.95 -23.76 3.53
N TYR A 113 -9.07 -22.79 3.22
CA TYR A 113 -7.85 -22.56 3.97
C TYR A 113 -8.05 -21.52 5.07
N ARG A 114 -7.24 -21.66 6.13
CA ARG A 114 -7.20 -20.75 7.27
C ARG A 114 -5.92 -19.92 7.22
N VAL A 115 -6.04 -18.66 7.63
CA VAL A 115 -4.93 -17.71 7.68
C VAL A 115 -4.07 -17.98 8.90
N LEU A 116 -2.74 -17.83 8.74
CA LEU A 116 -1.75 -17.88 9.80
C LEU A 116 -1.56 -16.48 10.41
N ASP A 117 -1.30 -16.39 11.71
CA ASP A 117 -0.85 -15.15 12.32
C ASP A 117 0.64 -14.88 12.04
N ALA A 118 1.17 -13.76 12.55
CA ALA A 118 2.56 -13.35 12.36
C ALA A 118 3.59 -14.37 12.88
N ASP A 119 3.20 -15.19 13.87
CA ASP A 119 4.02 -16.26 14.45
C ASP A 119 3.90 -17.59 13.68
N GLY A 120 3.11 -17.61 12.59
CA GLY A 120 2.83 -18.81 11.79
C GLY A 120 1.83 -19.77 12.43
N LYS A 121 1.09 -19.34 13.46
CA LYS A 121 0.07 -20.13 14.11
C LYS A 121 -1.25 -20.05 13.35
N LEU A 122 -1.92 -21.19 13.21
CA LEU A 122 -3.20 -21.28 12.54
C LEU A 122 -4.30 -20.53 13.34
N THR A 123 -5.04 -19.68 12.63
CA THR A 123 -6.20 -18.96 13.18
C THR A 123 -7.50 -19.55 12.65
N ASP A 124 -8.64 -19.05 13.12
CA ASP A 124 -9.98 -19.32 12.59
C ASP A 124 -10.34 -18.45 11.38
N GLN A 125 -9.47 -17.51 11.04
CA GLN A 125 -9.71 -16.53 9.96
C GLN A 125 -9.52 -17.14 8.57
N GLN A 126 -10.27 -16.62 7.61
CA GLN A 126 -10.17 -16.92 6.18
C GLN A 126 -9.82 -15.66 5.42
N MET A 127 -9.27 -15.81 4.21
CA MET A 127 -9.08 -14.68 3.29
C MET A 127 -10.46 -14.11 2.93
N PRO A 128 -10.73 -12.82 3.18
CA PRO A 128 -12.05 -12.24 2.91
C PRO A 128 -12.24 -11.93 1.43
N SER A 129 -13.50 -11.90 1.01
CA SER A 129 -13.89 -11.21 -0.21
C SER A 129 -13.84 -9.70 -0.02
N LEU A 130 -13.77 -8.95 -1.13
CA LEU A 130 -13.91 -7.49 -1.07
C LEU A 130 -15.28 -7.06 -0.52
N ASP A 131 -16.35 -7.82 -0.80
CA ASP A 131 -17.69 -7.54 -0.26
C ASP A 131 -17.71 -7.59 1.28
N GLU A 132 -17.10 -8.62 1.88
CA GLU A 132 -17.02 -8.74 3.36
C GLU A 132 -16.27 -7.56 3.97
N VAL A 133 -15.24 -7.03 3.28
CA VAL A 133 -14.52 -5.83 3.75
C VAL A 133 -15.40 -4.58 3.66
N PHE A 134 -16.11 -4.38 2.55
CA PHE A 134 -17.05 -3.26 2.42
C PHE A 134 -18.16 -3.30 3.47
N GLU A 135 -18.72 -4.47 3.72
CA GLU A 135 -19.76 -4.65 4.74
C GLU A 135 -19.23 -4.33 6.15
N LEU A 136 -18.01 -4.75 6.47
CA LEU A 136 -17.37 -4.41 7.74
C LEU A 136 -17.24 -2.90 7.90
N LEU A 137 -16.71 -2.19 6.90
CA LEU A 137 -16.50 -0.74 6.98
C LEU A 137 -17.81 0.04 7.02
N LEU A 138 -18.84 -0.38 6.30
CA LEU A 138 -20.15 0.22 6.40
C LEU A 138 -20.77 0.10 7.80
N GLN A 139 -20.46 -0.98 8.54
CA GLN A 139 -20.88 -1.09 9.95
C GLN A 139 -20.21 -0.02 10.81
N THR A 140 -18.92 0.25 10.61
CA THR A 140 -18.20 1.30 11.36
C THR A 140 -18.73 2.70 11.06
N HIS A 141 -19.06 2.99 9.80
CA HIS A 141 -19.67 4.25 9.40
C HIS A 141 -21.03 4.48 10.06
N ARG A 142 -21.86 3.43 10.17
CA ARG A 142 -23.20 3.52 10.81
C ARG A 142 -23.13 3.82 12.30
N VAL A 143 -22.07 3.43 12.97
CA VAL A 143 -21.87 3.70 14.42
C VAL A 143 -21.06 4.98 14.68
N GLY A 144 -20.82 5.79 13.66
CA GLY A 144 -20.16 7.10 13.79
C GLY A 144 -18.62 7.04 13.93
N ASN A 145 -18.01 5.91 13.58
CA ASN A 145 -16.55 5.76 13.49
C ASN A 145 -16.12 5.46 12.04
N PRO A 146 -16.17 6.48 11.15
CA PRO A 146 -15.88 6.27 9.74
C PRO A 146 -14.38 6.03 9.52
N CYS A 147 -14.03 4.83 9.07
CA CYS A 147 -12.70 4.48 8.63
C CYS A 147 -12.71 4.36 7.10
N LYS A 148 -11.71 4.92 6.43
CA LYS A 148 -11.55 4.84 4.98
C LYS A 148 -10.88 3.52 4.57
N LEU A 149 -10.89 3.21 3.27
CA LEU A 149 -10.29 2.02 2.68
C LEU A 149 -9.29 2.41 1.60
N LEU A 150 -8.04 1.97 1.76
CA LEU A 150 -6.99 2.04 0.75
C LEU A 150 -6.84 0.66 0.11
N ILE A 151 -7.13 0.55 -1.19
CA ILE A 151 -7.11 -0.72 -1.92
C ILE A 151 -5.90 -0.75 -2.85
N GLU A 152 -4.96 -1.67 -2.60
CA GLU A 152 -3.89 -1.93 -3.55
C GLU A 152 -4.31 -2.98 -4.59
N ILE A 153 -4.30 -2.59 -5.87
CA ILE A 153 -4.43 -3.55 -6.98
C ILE A 153 -3.07 -4.22 -7.21
N LYS A 154 -2.97 -5.51 -6.84
CA LYS A 154 -1.79 -6.34 -7.05
C LYS A 154 -1.73 -6.84 -8.50
N ARG A 155 -1.34 -5.96 -9.41
CA ARG A 155 -1.25 -6.29 -10.84
C ARG A 155 0.20 -6.40 -11.28
N THR A 156 0.60 -7.61 -11.68
CA THR A 156 1.87 -7.85 -12.35
C THR A 156 1.59 -8.19 -13.81
N GLY A 157 1.85 -7.26 -14.72
CA GLY A 157 1.46 -7.41 -16.13
C GLY A 157 -0.07 -7.49 -16.31
N ASN A 158 -0.53 -8.35 -17.22
CA ASN A 158 -1.97 -8.49 -17.58
C ASN A 158 -2.63 -9.72 -16.92
N ILE A 159 -2.16 -10.17 -15.76
CA ILE A 159 -2.65 -11.42 -15.16
C ILE A 159 -4.08 -11.33 -14.59
N TYR A 160 -4.58 -10.14 -14.30
CA TYR A 160 -5.93 -9.90 -13.73
C TYR A 160 -6.74 -8.98 -14.64
N GLN A 161 -7.08 -9.46 -15.84
CA GLN A 161 -7.90 -8.69 -16.77
C GLN A 161 -9.27 -8.38 -16.18
N GLY A 162 -9.70 -7.13 -16.23
CA GLY A 162 -11.00 -6.67 -15.76
C GLY A 162 -11.12 -6.53 -14.25
N ILE A 163 -10.00 -6.52 -13.49
CA ILE A 163 -10.05 -6.27 -12.05
C ILE A 163 -10.49 -4.84 -11.75
N GLU A 164 -10.10 -3.89 -12.59
CA GLU A 164 -10.43 -2.48 -12.45
C GLU A 164 -11.94 -2.23 -12.60
N GLU A 165 -12.57 -2.79 -13.64
CA GLU A 165 -14.01 -2.67 -13.86
C GLU A 165 -14.82 -3.36 -12.75
N LYS A 166 -14.31 -4.51 -12.26
CA LYS A 166 -14.96 -5.23 -11.15
C LYS A 166 -14.87 -4.43 -9.85
N LEU A 167 -13.71 -3.82 -9.59
CA LEU A 167 -13.51 -2.95 -8.43
C LEU A 167 -14.44 -1.74 -8.49
N LEU A 168 -14.51 -1.04 -9.62
CA LEU A 168 -15.37 0.12 -9.80
C LEU A 168 -16.84 -0.22 -9.60
N LYS A 169 -17.31 -1.36 -10.11
CA LYS A 169 -18.69 -1.85 -9.87
C LYS A 169 -18.97 -2.09 -8.38
N LYS A 170 -17.96 -2.55 -7.61
CA LYS A 170 -18.10 -2.70 -6.16
C LYS A 170 -18.15 -1.35 -5.46
N ILE A 171 -17.25 -0.41 -5.81
CA ILE A 171 -17.25 0.95 -5.27
C ILE A 171 -18.61 1.63 -5.51
N GLU A 172 -19.16 1.49 -6.69
CA GLU A 172 -20.51 2.01 -7.03
C GLU A 172 -21.61 1.32 -6.24
N HIS A 173 -21.62 -0.01 -6.21
CA HIS A 173 -22.64 -0.81 -5.51
C HIS A 173 -22.75 -0.45 -4.02
N TYR A 174 -21.62 -0.22 -3.38
CA TYR A 174 -21.55 0.15 -1.95
C TYR A 174 -21.59 1.66 -1.69
N ASN A 175 -21.76 2.48 -2.75
CA ASN A 175 -21.69 3.95 -2.67
C ASN A 175 -20.44 4.42 -1.92
N ALA A 176 -19.30 3.86 -2.28
CA ALA A 176 -18.06 3.94 -1.49
C ALA A 176 -17.04 4.98 -2.00
N LYS A 177 -17.36 5.79 -3.01
CA LYS A 177 -16.43 6.74 -3.66
C LYS A 177 -15.79 7.73 -2.68
N ASP A 178 -16.52 8.17 -1.67
CA ASP A 178 -16.05 9.19 -0.74
C ASP A 178 -15.04 8.66 0.30
N TRP A 179 -14.99 7.33 0.49
CA TRP A 179 -14.17 6.69 1.51
C TRP A 179 -13.26 5.58 0.99
N VAL A 180 -13.25 5.35 -0.32
CA VAL A 180 -12.30 4.43 -0.98
C VAL A 180 -11.23 5.21 -1.72
N VAL A 181 -9.99 4.77 -1.56
CA VAL A 181 -8.82 5.22 -2.30
C VAL A 181 -8.19 4.00 -2.96
N VAL A 182 -7.73 4.12 -4.21
CA VAL A 182 -7.07 3.02 -4.91
C VAL A 182 -5.61 3.35 -5.13
N GLN A 183 -4.73 2.41 -4.81
CA GLN A 183 -3.29 2.52 -5.07
C GLN A 183 -2.77 1.36 -5.90
N SER A 184 -1.67 1.56 -6.61
CA SER A 184 -0.96 0.49 -7.31
C SER A 184 0.47 0.88 -7.65
N PHE A 185 1.36 -0.14 -7.72
CA PHE A 185 2.65 -0.01 -8.39
C PHE A 185 2.51 0.07 -9.92
N ASN A 186 1.41 -0.46 -10.46
CA ASN A 186 1.19 -0.56 -11.90
C ASN A 186 0.50 0.68 -12.47
N ASP A 187 1.19 1.44 -13.30
CA ASP A 187 0.64 2.64 -13.95
C ASP A 187 -0.63 2.33 -14.76
N SER A 188 -0.62 1.25 -15.55
CA SER A 188 -1.78 0.91 -16.38
C SER A 188 -3.03 0.60 -15.57
N ALA A 189 -2.90 0.06 -14.34
CA ALA A 189 -4.05 -0.15 -13.47
C ALA A 189 -4.66 1.19 -13.02
N LEU A 190 -3.81 2.17 -12.65
CA LEU A 190 -4.25 3.50 -12.25
C LEU A 190 -4.84 4.28 -13.43
N GLU A 191 -4.19 4.24 -14.59
CA GLU A 191 -4.68 4.86 -15.83
C GLU A 191 -6.04 4.28 -16.24
N ASN A 192 -6.22 2.95 -16.18
CA ASN A 192 -7.50 2.30 -16.50
C ASN A 192 -8.62 2.75 -15.55
N ILE A 193 -8.37 2.78 -14.23
CA ILE A 193 -9.35 3.30 -13.26
C ILE A 193 -9.70 4.76 -13.59
N HIS A 194 -8.70 5.61 -13.82
CA HIS A 194 -8.92 7.02 -14.13
C HIS A 194 -9.75 7.24 -15.42
N GLN A 195 -9.47 6.44 -16.46
CA GLN A 195 -10.24 6.50 -17.71
C GLN A 195 -11.69 6.03 -17.54
N LEU A 196 -11.92 5.02 -16.70
CA LEU A 196 -13.25 4.47 -16.46
C LEU A 196 -14.09 5.34 -15.50
N ASP A 197 -13.46 5.87 -14.46
CA ASP A 197 -14.08 6.76 -13.47
C ASP A 197 -13.06 7.75 -12.88
N PRO A 198 -12.93 8.96 -13.43
CA PRO A 198 -11.99 9.96 -12.96
C PRO A 198 -12.31 10.55 -11.59
N SER A 199 -13.46 10.20 -11.00
CA SER A 199 -13.85 10.67 -9.65
C SER A 199 -13.27 9.82 -8.52
N VAL A 200 -12.71 8.64 -8.83
CA VAL A 200 -12.06 7.78 -7.83
C VAL A 200 -10.70 8.36 -7.45
N ARG A 201 -10.45 8.49 -6.15
CA ARG A 201 -9.16 8.97 -5.63
C ARG A 201 -8.07 7.92 -5.87
N LEU A 202 -6.98 8.34 -6.52
CA LEU A 202 -5.87 7.46 -6.91
C LEU A 202 -4.55 7.89 -6.27
N GLU A 203 -3.75 6.89 -5.87
CA GLU A 203 -2.44 7.07 -5.28
C GLU A 203 -1.41 6.16 -5.96
N LYS A 204 -0.20 6.67 -6.17
CA LYS A 204 0.87 5.96 -6.87
C LYS A 204 1.85 5.34 -5.88
N LEU A 205 1.97 4.01 -5.90
CA LEU A 205 3.02 3.28 -5.19
C LEU A 205 4.32 3.21 -6.01
N PHE A 206 5.46 3.45 -5.35
CA PHE A 206 6.79 3.22 -5.91
C PHE A 206 7.83 3.06 -4.80
N LEU A 207 8.98 2.45 -5.10
CA LEU A 207 10.07 2.30 -4.11
C LEU A 207 10.81 3.61 -3.92
N PHE A 208 11.34 4.18 -5.00
CA PHE A 208 12.11 5.44 -4.96
C PHE A 208 12.13 6.14 -6.32
N LYS A 209 12.46 7.44 -6.28
CA LYS A 209 12.77 8.26 -7.45
C LYS A 209 14.27 8.50 -7.53
N LEU A 210 14.88 8.32 -8.71
CA LEU A 210 16.29 8.61 -8.93
C LEU A 210 16.56 10.12 -8.81
N PRO A 211 17.46 10.57 -7.92
CA PRO A 211 17.77 11.99 -7.78
C PRO A 211 18.29 12.59 -9.09
N GLY A 212 17.75 13.76 -9.47
CA GLY A 212 18.14 14.45 -10.69
C GLY A 212 17.64 13.82 -11.99
N LEU A 213 17.00 12.65 -11.96
CA LEU A 213 16.46 11.98 -13.13
C LEU A 213 14.94 11.81 -13.05
N PRO A 214 14.22 11.88 -14.17
CA PRO A 214 12.77 11.67 -14.21
C PRO A 214 12.45 10.16 -14.26
N ILE A 215 12.93 9.40 -13.27
CA ILE A 215 12.80 7.94 -13.24
C ILE A 215 12.33 7.50 -11.86
N LEU A 216 11.22 6.75 -11.82
CA LEU A 216 10.76 5.99 -10.67
C LEU A 216 11.16 4.52 -10.78
N MET A 217 11.38 3.88 -9.65
CA MET A 217 11.41 2.42 -9.53
C MET A 217 10.09 1.92 -8.94
N ASP A 218 9.32 1.20 -9.77
CA ASP A 218 8.02 0.60 -9.44
C ASP A 218 8.20 -0.88 -9.14
N GLY A 219 8.58 -1.23 -7.91
CA GLY A 219 8.86 -2.63 -7.59
C GLY A 219 10.01 -3.19 -8.44
N ALA A 220 9.69 -3.93 -9.52
CA ALA A 220 10.68 -4.57 -10.40
C ALA A 220 11.04 -3.76 -11.67
N HIS A 221 10.38 -2.64 -11.94
CA HIS A 221 10.51 -1.91 -13.20
C HIS A 221 10.90 -0.46 -12.94
N PHE A 222 11.58 0.15 -13.95
CA PHE A 222 11.79 1.58 -14.00
C PHE A 222 10.74 2.21 -14.92
N SER A 223 10.13 3.31 -14.46
CA SER A 223 9.17 4.09 -15.23
C SER A 223 9.56 5.56 -15.29
N TYR A 224 9.11 6.25 -16.36
CA TYR A 224 9.28 7.69 -16.50
C TYR A 224 8.39 8.43 -15.51
N PHE A 225 8.95 9.44 -14.84
CA PHE A 225 8.26 10.31 -13.90
C PHE A 225 8.13 11.74 -14.44
N SER A 226 6.91 12.25 -14.45
CA SER A 226 6.63 13.68 -14.51
C SER A 226 5.30 13.95 -13.78
N TYR A 227 5.12 15.13 -13.23
CA TYR A 227 3.85 15.52 -12.60
C TYR A 227 2.70 15.60 -13.62
N GLU A 228 2.99 15.92 -14.87
CA GLU A 228 2.02 15.91 -15.95
C GLU A 228 1.48 14.50 -16.23
N LYS A 229 2.36 13.48 -16.27
CA LYS A 229 1.96 12.07 -16.39
C LYS A 229 1.04 11.62 -15.25
N TYR A 230 1.28 12.12 -14.06
CA TYR A 230 0.56 11.74 -12.84
C TYR A 230 -0.34 12.87 -12.33
N ASP A 231 -0.91 13.72 -13.21
CA ASP A 231 -1.77 14.83 -12.84
C ASP A 231 -3.03 14.38 -12.07
N TYR A 232 -3.57 13.22 -12.43
CA TYR A 232 -4.71 12.57 -11.80
C TYR A 232 -4.41 11.88 -10.46
N ILE A 233 -3.14 11.71 -10.09
CA ILE A 233 -2.73 11.10 -8.82
C ILE A 233 -2.78 12.12 -7.69
N ARG A 234 -3.39 11.73 -6.55
CA ARG A 234 -3.48 12.58 -5.36
C ARG A 234 -2.23 12.48 -4.50
N SER A 235 -1.76 11.28 -4.20
CA SER A 235 -0.63 11.00 -3.32
C SER A 235 0.42 10.10 -3.96
N PHE A 236 1.67 10.35 -3.62
CA PHE A 236 2.81 9.50 -3.93
C PHE A 236 3.21 8.71 -2.69
N ASN A 237 3.00 7.37 -2.74
CA ASN A 237 3.25 6.47 -1.62
C ASN A 237 4.57 5.73 -1.86
N MET A 238 5.58 6.01 -1.03
CA MET A 238 6.93 5.51 -1.28
C MET A 238 7.57 4.85 -0.05
N TYR A 239 8.63 4.07 -0.30
CA TYR A 239 9.38 3.44 0.77
C TYR A 239 10.07 4.50 1.64
N TYR A 240 9.86 4.41 2.95
CA TYR A 240 10.19 5.48 3.90
C TYR A 240 11.68 5.88 3.92
N MET A 241 12.60 4.91 3.69
CA MET A 241 14.05 5.18 3.68
C MET A 241 14.51 5.97 2.46
N CYS A 242 13.69 6.11 1.43
CA CYS A 242 14.07 6.70 0.15
C CYS A 242 13.56 8.13 -0.05
N LEU A 243 12.78 8.67 0.89
CA LEU A 243 12.31 10.05 0.81
C LEU A 243 13.41 11.02 1.23
N THR A 244 13.63 12.05 0.42
CA THR A 244 14.49 13.20 0.75
C THR A 244 13.64 14.44 0.97
N LYS A 245 14.11 15.37 1.82
CA LYS A 245 13.43 16.66 2.06
C LYS A 245 13.21 17.46 0.77
N SER A 246 14.17 17.43 -0.14
CA SER A 246 14.04 18.09 -1.45
C SER A 246 12.91 17.52 -2.28
N PHE A 247 12.76 16.19 -2.31
CA PHE A 247 11.70 15.54 -3.08
C PHE A 247 10.34 15.71 -2.42
N LEU A 248 10.25 15.66 -1.10
CA LEU A 248 9.02 15.99 -0.37
C LEU A 248 8.52 17.41 -0.71
N ASN A 249 9.42 18.39 -0.60
CA ASN A 249 9.09 19.79 -0.93
C ASN A 249 8.66 19.96 -2.39
N ASP A 250 9.30 19.23 -3.31
CA ASP A 250 8.96 19.23 -4.74
C ASP A 250 7.55 18.67 -4.98
N ILE A 251 7.19 17.55 -4.34
CA ILE A 251 5.85 16.94 -4.42
C ILE A 251 4.79 17.91 -3.86
N HIS A 252 5.04 18.49 -2.67
CA HIS A 252 4.12 19.44 -2.05
C HIS A 252 3.95 20.72 -2.89
N HIS A 253 5.04 21.20 -3.53
CA HIS A 253 4.97 22.35 -4.44
C HIS A 253 4.03 22.11 -5.62
N HIS A 254 3.88 20.86 -6.06
CA HIS A 254 2.94 20.46 -7.10
C HIS A 254 1.53 20.10 -6.56
N GLY A 255 1.25 20.41 -5.29
CA GLY A 255 -0.06 20.18 -4.66
C GLY A 255 -0.41 18.69 -4.48
N LYS A 256 0.61 17.82 -4.42
CA LYS A 256 0.44 16.38 -4.19
C LYS A 256 0.82 16.02 -2.76
N GLU A 257 0.27 14.90 -2.27
CA GLU A 257 0.54 14.35 -0.95
C GLU A 257 1.64 13.29 -0.99
N VAL A 258 2.27 13.02 0.16
CA VAL A 258 3.27 11.95 0.34
C VAL A 258 2.88 11.07 1.50
N LYS A 259 2.83 9.75 1.25
CA LYS A 259 2.67 8.74 2.30
C LYS A 259 3.86 7.80 2.30
N LEU A 260 4.28 7.38 3.48
CA LEU A 260 5.44 6.49 3.63
C LEU A 260 5.01 5.08 4.05
N TRP A 261 5.61 4.07 3.44
CA TRP A 261 5.44 2.67 3.79
C TRP A 261 6.79 1.94 3.92
N THR A 262 6.96 0.92 4.72
CA THR A 262 6.15 0.55 5.87
C THR A 262 6.90 0.95 7.13
N LEU A 263 6.26 1.71 8.01
CA LEU A 263 6.84 2.08 9.30
C LEU A 263 6.35 1.11 10.38
N GLU A 264 7.26 0.61 11.21
CA GLU A 264 6.98 -0.44 12.22
C GLU A 264 7.02 0.09 13.65
N GLY A 265 7.83 1.12 13.89
CA GLY A 265 8.14 1.58 15.24
C GLY A 265 7.38 2.83 15.68
N THR A 266 7.68 3.26 16.92
CA THR A 266 7.28 4.55 17.48
C THR A 266 8.21 5.70 17.07
N ASP A 267 9.22 5.40 16.25
CA ASP A 267 10.12 6.44 15.74
C ASP A 267 9.33 7.36 14.82
N SER A 268 9.40 8.65 15.09
CA SER A 268 8.78 9.67 14.23
C SER A 268 9.18 9.47 12.77
N PRO A 269 8.26 9.68 11.81
CA PRO A 269 8.63 9.63 10.41
C PRO A 269 9.81 10.58 10.15
N PRO A 270 10.71 10.26 9.23
CA PRO A 270 11.93 11.06 9.02
C PRO A 270 11.67 12.48 8.53
N LEU A 271 10.46 12.75 8.04
CA LEU A 271 10.01 14.04 7.48
C LEU A 271 8.51 14.23 7.76
N ALA A 272 8.05 15.49 7.76
CA ALA A 272 6.63 15.85 7.87
C ALA A 272 5.88 15.46 6.59
N VAL A 273 5.29 14.27 6.59
CA VAL A 273 4.53 13.69 5.49
C VAL A 273 3.04 13.70 5.78
N ASP A 274 2.22 13.51 4.75
CA ASP A 274 0.75 13.60 4.86
C ASP A 274 0.14 12.30 5.42
N GLY A 275 0.89 11.19 5.40
CA GLY A 275 0.43 9.93 6.00
C GLY A 275 1.51 8.87 6.10
N ILE A 276 1.22 7.85 6.90
CA ILE A 276 2.05 6.66 7.04
C ILE A 276 1.21 5.39 6.89
N ILE A 277 1.81 4.38 6.26
CA ILE A 277 1.27 3.05 6.13
C ILE A 277 2.09 2.15 7.05
N THR A 278 1.46 1.60 8.11
CA THR A 278 2.15 0.93 9.23
C THR A 278 1.52 -0.41 9.59
N ASN A 279 2.34 -1.38 9.99
CA ASN A 279 1.86 -2.63 10.57
C ASN A 279 1.44 -2.49 12.05
N ARG A 280 1.80 -1.36 12.69
CA ARG A 280 1.57 -1.07 14.10
C ARG A 280 0.76 0.23 14.30
N PRO A 281 -0.51 0.29 13.79
CA PRO A 281 -1.34 1.48 13.97
C PRO A 281 -1.56 1.83 15.45
N ASP A 282 -1.56 0.83 16.34
CA ASP A 282 -1.67 0.98 17.78
C ASP A 282 -0.57 1.82 18.43
N LEU A 283 0.59 1.95 17.79
CA LEU A 283 1.70 2.79 18.27
C LEU A 283 1.60 4.24 17.81
N TRP A 284 0.81 4.52 16.79
CA TRP A 284 0.67 5.83 16.16
C TRP A 284 -0.65 6.51 16.52
N CYS A 285 -1.72 5.73 16.63
CA CYS A 285 -3.02 6.22 17.06
C CYS A 285 -3.06 6.35 18.60
N GLY A 286 -3.50 7.48 19.12
CA GLY A 286 -3.57 7.73 20.57
C GLY A 286 -2.38 8.47 21.15
N THR A 287 -1.44 8.94 20.34
CA THR A 287 -0.41 9.93 20.72
C THR A 287 -0.88 11.37 20.55
N HIS A 288 -2.16 11.56 20.24
CA HIS A 288 -2.83 12.85 20.01
C HIS A 288 -3.55 13.35 21.25
#